data_e58dfcf4e3774a1ef3fdfb390974e0d4
#
_entry.id   e58dfcf4e3774a1ef3fdfb390974e0d4
#
_cell.length_a   1.000
_cell.length_b   1.000
_cell.length_c   1.000
_cell.angle_alpha   90.00
_cell.angle_beta   90.00
_cell.angle_gamma   90.00
#
_symmetry.space_group_name_H-M   'P 1'
#
loop_
_entity.id
_entity.type
_entity.pdbx_description
1 polymer ?
#
loop_
_entity_poly.entity_id
_entity_poly.type
_entity_poly.pdbx_seq_one_letter_code
_entity_poly.pdbx_strand_id
1 'polypeptide(L)'
;TDRTDVTDQHTVTVSEDGQSFVIKLGDISESDQYRIEYNVQANYSPADGEILNNDAVLKGKGKTVKYVEQSTVVQVAGGSGIGYVFTINIHKVDDANQPVAGAKFKVVRQANNQVIGEYITDAEGKITVTGLLKDKYILTEVEAPKGYVMNAADTVVNATDFGADKSVTKTIVNPKEQTTTTTTTTTTTTTEAP
;
A
#
# COMPACT_ATOMS: atom_id res chain seq x y z
N THR A 1 39.92 -19.20 14.69
CA THR A 1 40.16 -18.95 13.24
C THR A 1 40.27 -17.46 13.07
N ASP A 2 41.45 -16.97 12.67
CA ASP A 2 41.67 -15.55 12.40
C ASP A 2 40.81 -15.18 11.20
N ARG A 3 40.01 -14.10 11.34
CA ARG A 3 39.20 -13.53 10.28
C ARG A 3 39.95 -12.34 9.71
N THR A 4 40.12 -12.31 8.41
CA THR A 4 40.68 -11.18 7.69
C THR A 4 39.55 -10.43 6.98
N ASP A 5 39.48 -9.13 7.14
CA ASP A 5 38.59 -8.30 6.36
C ASP A 5 39.14 -8.19 4.93
N VAL A 6 38.30 -8.59 3.98
CA VAL A 6 38.62 -8.57 2.55
C VAL A 6 37.61 -7.75 1.75
N THR A 7 36.86 -6.86 2.42
CA THR A 7 35.80 -6.04 1.81
C THR A 7 36.34 -5.29 0.59
N ASP A 8 37.51 -4.65 0.70
CA ASP A 8 38.13 -3.87 -0.36
C ASP A 8 38.61 -4.71 -1.58
N GLN A 9 38.64 -6.04 -1.42
CA GLN A 9 39.04 -6.94 -2.50
C GLN A 9 37.85 -7.35 -3.40
N HIS A 10 36.62 -6.97 -3.02
CA HIS A 10 35.40 -7.37 -3.70
C HIS A 10 34.60 -6.16 -4.18
N THR A 11 33.96 -6.29 -5.34
CA THR A 11 33.06 -5.26 -5.86
C THR A 11 31.69 -5.44 -5.27
N VAL A 12 31.18 -4.39 -4.61
CA VAL A 12 29.81 -4.29 -4.13
C VAL A 12 29.04 -3.32 -5.01
N THR A 13 27.90 -3.77 -5.55
CA THR A 13 27.00 -2.95 -6.35
C THR A 13 25.65 -2.87 -5.65
N VAL A 14 25.22 -1.65 -5.31
CA VAL A 14 23.93 -1.39 -4.67
C VAL A 14 22.92 -1.01 -5.76
N SER A 15 21.66 -1.49 -5.65
CA SER A 15 20.57 -1.11 -6.53
C SER A 15 20.20 0.38 -6.37
N GLU A 16 19.60 0.99 -7.40
CA GLU A 16 19.22 2.41 -7.39
C GLU A 16 18.23 2.76 -6.27
N ASP A 17 17.35 1.83 -5.91
CA ASP A 17 16.39 1.95 -4.82
C ASP A 17 16.99 1.68 -3.42
N GLY A 18 18.26 1.26 -3.37
CA GLY A 18 18.94 0.93 -2.12
C GLY A 18 18.40 -0.33 -1.42
N GLN A 19 17.51 -1.10 -2.04
CA GLN A 19 16.85 -2.25 -1.42
C GLN A 19 17.65 -3.56 -1.56
N SER A 20 18.66 -3.58 -2.42
CA SER A 20 19.49 -4.76 -2.64
C SER A 20 20.92 -4.39 -2.97
N PHE A 21 21.82 -5.33 -2.78
CA PHE A 21 23.20 -5.24 -3.25
C PHE A 21 23.70 -6.59 -3.74
N VAL A 22 24.70 -6.54 -4.60
CA VAL A 22 25.40 -7.71 -5.14
C VAL A 22 26.88 -7.59 -4.82
N ILE A 23 27.45 -8.65 -4.26
CA ILE A 23 28.89 -8.80 -4.04
C ILE A 23 29.43 -9.81 -5.03
N LYS A 24 30.46 -9.44 -5.80
CA LYS A 24 31.17 -10.38 -6.68
C LYS A 24 32.33 -10.97 -5.92
N LEU A 25 32.20 -12.25 -5.51
CA LEU A 25 33.24 -12.95 -4.76
C LEU A 25 34.35 -13.54 -5.65
N GLY A 26 34.12 -13.66 -6.97
CA GLY A 26 35.06 -14.32 -7.89
C GLY A 26 35.00 -15.83 -7.80
N ASP A 27 36.13 -16.49 -8.10
CA ASP A 27 36.24 -17.94 -7.95
C ASP A 27 36.50 -18.29 -6.50
N ILE A 28 35.63 -19.13 -5.93
CA ILE A 28 35.69 -19.60 -4.55
C ILE A 28 36.19 -21.05 -4.55
N SER A 29 37.24 -21.32 -3.79
CA SER A 29 37.75 -22.69 -3.58
C SER A 29 36.96 -23.41 -2.48
N GLU A 30 37.06 -24.73 -2.41
CA GLU A 30 36.39 -25.55 -1.39
C GLU A 30 36.88 -25.22 0.05
N SER A 31 38.06 -24.61 0.18
CA SER A 31 38.64 -24.22 1.46
C SER A 31 38.23 -22.80 1.91
N ASP A 32 37.62 -21.99 1.02
CA ASP A 32 37.28 -20.62 1.31
C ASP A 32 35.99 -20.54 2.13
N GLN A 33 36.01 -19.73 3.16
CA GLN A 33 34.83 -19.40 3.99
C GLN A 33 34.64 -17.91 4.04
N TYR A 34 33.53 -17.43 3.51
CA TYR A 34 33.15 -16.02 3.56
C TYR A 34 32.04 -15.81 4.58
N ARG A 35 32.17 -14.73 5.37
CA ARG A 35 31.13 -14.15 6.19
C ARG A 35 30.88 -12.74 5.72
N ILE A 36 29.63 -12.44 5.37
CA ILE A 36 29.21 -11.11 4.96
C ILE A 36 28.50 -10.46 6.13
N GLU A 37 29.00 -9.31 6.55
CA GLU A 37 28.41 -8.49 7.61
C GLU A 37 28.07 -7.10 7.03
N TYR A 38 26.88 -6.61 7.27
CA TYR A 38 26.43 -5.31 6.82
C TYR A 38 25.35 -4.76 7.75
N ASN A 39 25.23 -3.42 7.77
CA ASN A 39 24.19 -2.74 8.50
C ASN A 39 23.14 -2.19 7.52
N VAL A 40 21.89 -2.31 7.87
CA VAL A 40 20.76 -1.72 7.15
C VAL A 40 19.99 -0.81 8.07
N GLN A 41 19.41 0.25 7.48
CA GLN A 41 18.52 1.15 8.19
C GLN A 41 17.26 1.33 7.34
N ALA A 42 16.09 1.22 7.99
CA ALA A 42 14.84 1.56 7.31
C ALA A 42 14.84 3.05 6.96
N ASN A 43 14.43 3.40 5.75
CA ASN A 43 14.30 4.78 5.27
C ASN A 43 12.93 5.40 5.63
N TYR A 44 12.17 4.74 6.48
CA TYR A 44 10.89 5.17 7.05
C TYR A 44 10.81 4.70 8.50
N SER A 45 9.76 5.13 9.23
CA SER A 45 9.50 4.65 10.59
C SER A 45 8.66 3.38 10.52
N PRO A 46 9.24 2.19 10.80
CA PRO A 46 8.47 0.96 10.83
C PRO A 46 7.40 0.97 11.92
N ALA A 47 6.27 0.33 11.66
CA ALA A 47 5.21 0.18 12.65
C ALA A 47 5.51 -0.95 13.64
N ASP A 48 4.86 -0.90 14.82
CA ASP A 48 4.95 -1.97 15.80
C ASP A 48 4.38 -3.28 15.23
N GLY A 49 5.15 -4.37 15.36
CA GLY A 49 4.83 -5.68 14.82
C GLY A 49 5.07 -5.83 13.31
N GLU A 50 5.69 -4.85 12.65
CA GLU A 50 6.09 -4.97 11.24
C GLU A 50 7.19 -6.02 11.08
N ILE A 51 7.08 -6.86 10.03
CA ILE A 51 8.08 -7.87 9.70
C ILE A 51 9.02 -7.28 8.64
N LEU A 52 10.29 -7.16 8.99
CA LEU A 52 11.36 -6.80 8.06
C LEU A 52 12.06 -8.09 7.60
N ASN A 53 12.04 -8.34 6.31
CA ASN A 53 12.66 -9.52 5.69
C ASN A 53 14.03 -9.15 5.12
N ASN A 54 14.97 -10.09 5.24
CA ASN A 54 16.27 -10.04 4.61
C ASN A 54 16.53 -11.36 3.90
N ASP A 55 16.74 -11.29 2.59
CA ASP A 55 17.00 -12.42 1.74
C ASP A 55 18.44 -12.39 1.23
N ALA A 56 19.15 -13.50 1.36
CA ALA A 56 20.48 -13.65 0.81
C ALA A 56 20.53 -14.84 -0.15
N VAL A 57 21.07 -14.61 -1.36
CA VAL A 57 21.14 -15.62 -2.40
C VAL A 57 22.59 -15.78 -2.87
N LEU A 58 23.15 -16.97 -2.74
CA LEU A 58 24.43 -17.33 -3.36
C LEU A 58 24.15 -17.92 -4.75
N LYS A 59 24.76 -17.32 -5.79
CA LYS A 59 24.66 -17.78 -7.17
C LYS A 59 26.04 -18.19 -7.69
N GLY A 60 26.11 -19.34 -8.36
CA GLY A 60 27.31 -19.80 -9.07
C GLY A 60 26.95 -20.28 -10.48
N LYS A 61 27.71 -19.84 -11.50
CA LYS A 61 27.48 -20.20 -12.92
C LYS A 61 26.03 -19.98 -13.38
N GLY A 62 25.41 -18.88 -12.93
CA GLY A 62 24.02 -18.51 -13.27
C GLY A 62 22.92 -19.32 -12.55
N LYS A 63 23.28 -20.18 -11.60
CA LYS A 63 22.32 -20.95 -10.79
C LYS A 63 22.37 -20.54 -9.34
N THR A 64 21.22 -20.61 -8.66
CA THR A 64 21.15 -20.43 -7.20
C THR A 64 21.77 -21.66 -6.53
N VAL A 65 22.81 -21.43 -5.72
CA VAL A 65 23.49 -22.46 -4.94
C VAL A 65 22.90 -22.55 -3.54
N LYS A 66 22.58 -21.39 -2.93
CA LYS A 66 21.98 -21.30 -1.61
C LYS A 66 21.06 -20.08 -1.51
N TYR A 67 19.96 -20.25 -0.80
CA TYR A 67 19.03 -19.18 -0.41
C TYR A 67 18.88 -19.18 1.10
N VAL A 68 18.92 -18.01 1.71
CA VAL A 68 18.70 -17.81 3.14
C VAL A 68 17.76 -16.64 3.31
N GLU A 69 16.69 -16.86 4.05
CA GLU A 69 15.72 -15.84 4.46
C GLU A 69 15.80 -15.65 5.97
N GLN A 70 15.76 -14.39 6.40
CA GLN A 70 15.69 -14.04 7.81
C GLN A 70 14.68 -12.89 7.99
N SER A 71 13.78 -13.07 8.95
CA SER A 71 12.77 -12.07 9.32
C SER A 71 13.05 -11.52 10.70
N THR A 72 12.81 -10.24 10.87
CA THR A 72 12.87 -9.56 12.16
C THR A 72 11.55 -8.83 12.39
N VAL A 73 10.95 -9.04 13.57
CA VAL A 73 9.75 -8.31 13.99
C VAL A 73 10.17 -7.03 14.68
N VAL A 74 9.65 -5.90 14.20
CA VAL A 74 9.88 -4.60 14.81
C VAL A 74 9.05 -4.48 16.09
N GLN A 75 9.67 -4.05 17.18
CA GLN A 75 8.98 -3.70 18.41
C GLN A 75 9.35 -2.26 18.77
N VAL A 76 8.38 -1.37 18.77
CA VAL A 76 8.57 0.03 19.20
C VAL A 76 8.43 0.14 20.72
N ALA A 77 9.04 1.17 21.30
CA ALA A 77 8.97 1.41 22.76
C ALA A 77 7.49 1.58 23.19
N GLY A 78 7.04 0.73 24.12
CA GLY A 78 5.65 0.71 24.59
C GLY A 78 4.65 0.00 23.64
N GLY A 79 5.14 -0.55 22.53
CA GLY A 79 4.36 -1.37 21.62
C GLY A 79 4.11 -2.77 22.15
N SER A 80 3.09 -3.43 21.63
CA SER A 80 2.71 -4.80 22.00
C SER A 80 3.28 -5.86 21.06
N GLY A 81 3.96 -5.46 19.98
CA GLY A 81 4.42 -6.35 18.91
C GLY A 81 3.27 -6.96 18.10
N ILE A 82 2.05 -6.43 18.25
CA ILE A 82 0.87 -6.91 17.51
C ILE A 82 0.96 -6.40 16.07
N GLY A 83 1.18 -7.31 15.14
CA GLY A 83 1.43 -6.97 13.74
C GLY A 83 0.16 -6.76 12.91
N TYR A 84 -0.01 -7.56 11.88
CA TYR A 84 -0.98 -7.42 10.79
C TYR A 84 -2.39 -7.87 11.16
N VAL A 85 -3.01 -7.25 12.17
CA VAL A 85 -4.34 -7.61 12.69
C VAL A 85 -5.39 -6.49 12.60
N PHE A 86 -5.03 -5.36 12.00
CA PHE A 86 -5.92 -4.21 11.89
C PHE A 86 -6.75 -4.26 10.61
N THR A 87 -7.92 -3.63 10.66
CA THR A 87 -8.91 -3.66 9.58
C THR A 87 -9.43 -2.26 9.28
N ILE A 88 -9.49 -1.91 8.00
CA ILE A 88 -10.16 -0.71 7.52
C ILE A 88 -11.45 -1.14 6.82
N ASN A 89 -12.58 -0.55 7.23
CA ASN A 89 -13.86 -0.66 6.56
C ASN A 89 -14.16 0.65 5.84
N ILE A 90 -14.50 0.58 4.56
CA ILE A 90 -15.03 1.70 3.78
C ILE A 90 -16.53 1.46 3.63
N HIS A 91 -17.33 2.49 3.93
CA HIS A 91 -18.75 2.52 3.66
C HIS A 91 -19.04 3.63 2.66
N LYS A 92 -19.33 3.24 1.44
CA LYS A 92 -19.60 4.13 0.32
C LYS A 92 -21.07 4.39 0.19
N VAL A 93 -21.46 5.66 0.25
CA VAL A 93 -22.87 6.09 0.17
C VAL A 93 -23.04 7.25 -0.80
N ASP A 94 -24.28 7.51 -1.21
CA ASP A 94 -24.65 8.71 -1.93
C ASP A 94 -25.08 9.85 -0.98
N ASP A 95 -25.48 10.99 -1.52
CA ASP A 95 -25.98 12.15 -0.79
C ASP A 95 -27.31 11.93 -0.05
N ALA A 96 -28.03 10.84 -0.41
CA ALA A 96 -29.22 10.37 0.30
C ALA A 96 -28.90 9.23 1.28
N ASN A 97 -27.61 8.99 1.58
CA ASN A 97 -27.12 7.92 2.45
C ASN A 97 -27.49 6.49 1.97
N GLN A 98 -27.69 6.32 0.65
CA GLN A 98 -27.90 5.01 0.06
C GLN A 98 -26.57 4.37 -0.32
N PRO A 99 -26.41 3.05 -0.18
CA PRO A 99 -25.17 2.37 -0.53
C PRO A 99 -24.82 2.52 -2.02
N VAL A 100 -23.54 2.72 -2.29
CA VAL A 100 -22.99 2.87 -3.64
C VAL A 100 -22.07 1.71 -3.95
N ALA A 101 -22.52 0.78 -4.80
CA ALA A 101 -21.73 -0.34 -5.30
C ALA A 101 -20.87 0.06 -6.50
N GLY A 102 -19.74 -0.64 -6.70
CA GLY A 102 -18.89 -0.48 -7.88
C GLY A 102 -17.91 0.68 -7.82
N ALA A 103 -17.82 1.42 -6.72
CA ALA A 103 -16.77 2.43 -6.54
C ALA A 103 -15.43 1.74 -6.24
N LYS A 104 -14.36 2.15 -6.94
CA LYS A 104 -13.03 1.57 -6.81
C LYS A 104 -12.11 2.45 -5.99
N PHE A 105 -11.46 1.85 -5.00
CA PHE A 105 -10.54 2.49 -4.09
C PHE A 105 -9.15 1.89 -4.16
N LYS A 106 -8.13 2.75 -4.19
CA LYS A 106 -6.73 2.40 -3.95
C LYS A 106 -6.39 2.70 -2.50
N VAL A 107 -5.79 1.73 -1.81
CA VAL A 107 -5.34 1.85 -0.42
C VAL A 107 -3.82 1.86 -0.39
N VAL A 108 -3.23 2.89 0.21
CA VAL A 108 -1.78 3.08 0.29
C VAL A 108 -1.38 3.29 1.74
N ARG A 109 -0.37 2.57 2.23
CA ARG A 109 0.30 2.84 3.48
C ARG A 109 1.23 4.04 3.31
N GLN A 110 1.04 5.10 4.11
CA GLN A 110 1.76 6.36 3.90
C GLN A 110 3.24 6.27 4.26
N ALA A 111 3.61 5.49 5.28
CA ALA A 111 4.97 5.45 5.82
C ALA A 111 6.04 5.11 4.75
N ASN A 112 5.71 4.20 3.83
CA ASN A 112 6.62 3.70 2.80
C ASN A 112 6.03 3.74 1.38
N ASN A 113 4.88 4.41 1.19
CA ASN A 113 4.12 4.47 -0.06
C ASN A 113 3.71 3.09 -0.63
N GLN A 114 3.65 2.06 0.23
CA GLN A 114 3.24 0.73 -0.16
C GLN A 114 1.77 0.72 -0.59
N VAL A 115 1.52 0.30 -1.82
CA VAL A 115 0.15 -0.01 -2.28
C VAL A 115 -0.30 -1.32 -1.63
N ILE A 116 -1.32 -1.23 -0.77
CA ILE A 116 -1.92 -2.41 -0.13
C ILE A 116 -2.78 -3.16 -1.14
N GLY A 117 -3.53 -2.43 -1.94
CA GLY A 117 -4.37 -3.00 -2.99
C GLY A 117 -5.35 -2.01 -3.57
N GLU A 118 -6.12 -2.52 -4.56
CA GLU A 118 -7.30 -1.86 -5.11
C GLU A 118 -8.52 -2.72 -4.82
N TYR A 119 -9.61 -2.08 -4.41
CA TYR A 119 -10.82 -2.73 -3.92
C TYR A 119 -12.05 -2.07 -4.52
N ILE A 120 -13.10 -2.85 -4.73
CA ILE A 120 -14.38 -2.37 -5.30
C ILE A 120 -15.48 -2.56 -4.24
N THR A 121 -16.34 -1.56 -4.05
CA THR A 121 -17.48 -1.65 -3.14
C THR A 121 -18.49 -2.69 -3.61
N ASP A 122 -18.96 -3.51 -2.66
CA ASP A 122 -20.01 -4.51 -2.86
C ASP A 122 -21.41 -3.87 -3.02
N ALA A 123 -22.45 -4.71 -3.10
CA ALA A 123 -23.83 -4.28 -3.23
C ALA A 123 -24.33 -3.42 -2.07
N GLU A 124 -23.74 -3.58 -0.89
CA GLU A 124 -24.00 -2.82 0.33
C GLU A 124 -23.11 -1.58 0.46
N GLY A 125 -22.33 -1.24 -0.59
CA GLY A 125 -21.39 -0.11 -0.60
C GLY A 125 -20.17 -0.32 0.29
N LYS A 126 -19.78 -1.55 0.58
CA LYS A 126 -18.74 -1.86 1.57
C LYS A 126 -17.48 -2.40 0.93
N ILE A 127 -16.34 -2.06 1.55
CA ILE A 127 -15.03 -2.68 1.38
C ILE A 127 -14.49 -3.00 2.76
N THR A 128 -13.87 -4.16 2.92
CA THR A 128 -13.14 -4.54 4.14
C THR A 128 -11.72 -4.91 3.77
N VAL A 129 -10.74 -4.17 4.30
CA VAL A 129 -9.30 -4.42 4.11
C VAL A 129 -8.72 -4.90 5.43
N THR A 130 -8.28 -6.15 5.46
CA THR A 130 -7.75 -6.82 6.66
C THR A 130 -6.24 -7.04 6.57
N GLY A 131 -5.63 -7.50 7.66
CA GLY A 131 -4.21 -7.83 7.68
C GLY A 131 -3.32 -6.60 7.61
N LEU A 132 -3.74 -5.50 8.22
CA LEU A 132 -3.02 -4.23 8.24
C LEU A 132 -2.22 -4.05 9.54
N LEU A 133 -1.17 -3.28 9.47
CA LEU A 133 -0.47 -2.74 10.64
C LEU A 133 -1.24 -1.56 11.23
N LYS A 134 -1.01 -1.22 12.49
CA LYS A 134 -1.49 0.03 13.08
C LYS A 134 -0.67 1.20 12.57
N ASP A 135 -1.09 1.77 11.45
CA ASP A 135 -0.34 2.81 10.76
C ASP A 135 -1.27 3.81 10.06
N LYS A 136 -0.70 4.77 9.34
CA LYS A 136 -1.44 5.76 8.55
C LYS A 136 -1.65 5.26 7.12
N TYR A 137 -2.91 5.35 6.66
CA TYR A 137 -3.30 4.95 5.31
C TYR A 137 -4.02 6.06 4.57
N ILE A 138 -3.87 6.06 3.26
CA ILE A 138 -4.56 6.95 2.33
C ILE A 138 -5.51 6.10 1.49
N LEU A 139 -6.78 6.47 1.48
CA LEU A 139 -7.83 5.85 0.68
C LEU A 139 -8.17 6.84 -0.44
N THR A 140 -7.85 6.49 -1.68
CA THR A 140 -8.13 7.30 -2.86
C THR A 140 -9.19 6.61 -3.71
N GLU A 141 -10.30 7.26 -3.98
CA GLU A 141 -11.25 6.78 -4.99
C GLU A 141 -10.63 6.99 -6.39
N VAL A 142 -10.45 5.90 -7.12
CA VAL A 142 -9.83 5.91 -8.45
C VAL A 142 -10.84 5.75 -9.57
N GLU A 143 -12.06 5.27 -9.25
CA GLU A 143 -13.17 5.14 -10.19
C GLU A 143 -14.51 5.22 -9.46
N ALA A 144 -15.40 6.10 -9.92
CA ALA A 144 -16.78 6.16 -9.47
C ALA A 144 -17.69 5.33 -10.39
N PRO A 145 -18.72 4.67 -9.87
CA PRO A 145 -19.70 4.00 -10.71
C PRO A 145 -20.52 5.00 -11.52
N LYS A 146 -21.07 4.55 -12.65
CA LYS A 146 -21.88 5.37 -13.56
C LYS A 146 -23.05 6.02 -12.83
N GLY A 147 -23.23 7.33 -13.05
CA GLY A 147 -24.29 8.13 -12.44
C GLY A 147 -23.90 8.77 -11.09
N TYR A 148 -22.63 8.66 -10.72
CA TYR A 148 -22.07 9.27 -9.51
C TYR A 148 -20.86 10.13 -9.82
N VAL A 149 -20.74 11.24 -9.09
CA VAL A 149 -19.55 12.10 -9.16
C VAL A 149 -18.49 11.54 -8.24
N MET A 150 -17.29 11.31 -8.79
CA MET A 150 -16.15 10.79 -8.02
C MET A 150 -15.73 11.75 -6.91
N ASN A 151 -15.47 11.21 -5.72
CA ASN A 151 -14.84 11.98 -4.65
C ASN A 151 -13.32 12.06 -4.91
N ALA A 152 -12.86 13.21 -5.40
CA ALA A 152 -11.45 13.44 -5.71
C ALA A 152 -10.57 13.65 -4.47
N ALA A 153 -11.16 13.81 -3.27
CA ALA A 153 -10.42 14.01 -2.05
C ALA A 153 -9.95 12.69 -1.44
N ASP A 154 -8.68 12.63 -1.06
CA ASP A 154 -8.16 11.49 -0.30
C ASP A 154 -8.80 11.42 1.10
N THR A 155 -9.17 10.21 1.50
CA THR A 155 -9.61 9.94 2.87
C THR A 155 -8.44 9.37 3.68
N VAL A 156 -8.08 10.08 4.76
CA VAL A 156 -6.98 9.67 5.63
C VAL A 156 -7.49 8.81 6.78
N VAL A 157 -6.80 7.70 7.02
CA VAL A 157 -6.91 6.87 8.22
C VAL A 157 -5.64 7.04 9.03
N ASN A 158 -5.72 7.60 10.23
CA ASN A 158 -4.58 7.71 11.14
C ASN A 158 -4.46 6.47 12.03
N ALA A 159 -3.26 6.18 12.52
CA ALA A 159 -3.03 5.07 13.46
C ALA A 159 -3.92 5.18 14.72
N THR A 160 -4.27 6.40 15.13
CA THR A 160 -5.15 6.68 16.30
C THR A 160 -6.64 6.44 16.02
N ASP A 161 -7.04 6.29 14.76
CA ASP A 161 -8.45 6.08 14.38
C ASP A 161 -8.91 4.64 14.64
N PHE A 162 -7.95 3.69 14.76
CA PHE A 162 -8.27 2.30 15.05
C PHE A 162 -8.75 2.13 16.49
N GLY A 163 -9.96 1.57 16.64
CA GLY A 163 -10.58 1.29 17.94
C GLY A 163 -9.93 0.12 18.69
N ALA A 164 -10.48 -0.17 19.87
CA ALA A 164 -10.05 -1.31 20.70
C ALA A 164 -10.27 -2.67 20.00
N ASP A 165 -11.24 -2.74 19.10
CA ASP A 165 -11.54 -3.88 18.23
C ASP A 165 -10.57 -4.00 17.04
N LYS A 166 -9.54 -3.12 16.97
CA LYS A 166 -8.54 -3.04 15.91
C LYS A 166 -9.14 -2.72 14.54
N SER A 167 -10.29 -2.07 14.50
CA SER A 167 -10.94 -1.65 13.27
C SER A 167 -11.17 -0.14 13.22
N VAL A 168 -11.37 0.34 12.00
CA VAL A 168 -11.83 1.70 11.71
C VAL A 168 -12.82 1.65 10.55
N THR A 169 -13.86 2.48 10.60
CA THR A 169 -14.80 2.64 9.49
C THR A 169 -14.76 4.08 8.98
N LYS A 170 -14.62 4.25 7.66
CA LYS A 170 -14.73 5.55 6.98
C LYS A 170 -15.93 5.54 6.05
N THR A 171 -16.83 6.49 6.24
CA THR A 171 -17.95 6.73 5.32
C THR A 171 -17.53 7.78 4.29
N ILE A 172 -17.66 7.44 3.01
CA ILE A 172 -17.25 8.29 1.88
C ILE A 172 -18.46 8.49 0.97
N VAL A 173 -18.75 9.76 0.63
CA VAL A 173 -19.95 10.13 -0.11
C VAL A 173 -19.60 10.45 -1.56
N ASN A 174 -20.38 9.89 -2.51
CA ASN A 174 -20.44 10.36 -3.90
C ASN A 174 -21.86 10.88 -4.19
N PRO A 175 -22.02 12.16 -4.53
CA PRO A 175 -23.31 12.66 -4.95
C PRO A 175 -23.68 12.06 -6.31
N LYS A 176 -24.98 11.92 -6.55
CA LYS A 176 -25.48 11.56 -7.88
C LYS A 176 -25.20 12.64 -8.90
N GLU A 177 -24.90 12.24 -10.12
CA GLU A 177 -24.81 13.19 -11.25
C GLU A 177 -26.15 13.90 -11.43
N GLN A 178 -26.12 15.22 -11.52
CA GLN A 178 -27.33 16.00 -11.81
C GLN A 178 -27.61 15.95 -13.31
N THR A 179 -28.70 15.34 -13.69
CA THR A 179 -29.22 15.43 -15.07
C THR A 179 -29.89 16.78 -15.27
N THR A 180 -29.19 17.73 -15.89
CA THR A 180 -29.80 18.98 -16.37
C THR A 180 -30.68 18.66 -17.58
N THR A 181 -31.99 18.53 -17.36
CA THR A 181 -32.96 18.46 -18.47
C THR A 181 -33.13 19.87 -19.03
N THR A 182 -32.46 20.18 -20.13
CA THR A 182 -32.68 21.44 -20.86
C THR A 182 -34.04 21.30 -21.60
N THR A 183 -35.09 21.88 -21.01
CA THR A 183 -36.39 22.01 -21.69
C THR A 183 -36.25 23.12 -22.71
N THR A 184 -36.08 22.78 -23.98
CA THR A 184 -36.14 23.74 -25.10
C THR A 184 -37.58 24.04 -25.34
N THR A 185 -38.06 25.18 -24.84
CA THR A 185 -39.41 25.74 -25.17
C THR A 185 -39.33 26.34 -26.57
N THR A 186 -39.81 25.63 -27.58
CA THR A 186 -39.97 26.17 -28.95
C THR A 186 -41.22 27.08 -28.96
N THR A 187 -41.05 28.38 -28.93
CA THR A 187 -42.12 29.35 -29.11
C THR A 187 -42.40 29.47 -30.61
N THR A 188 -43.49 28.87 -31.08
CA THR A 188 -43.96 29.04 -32.45
C THR A 188 -44.73 30.37 -32.54
N THR A 189 -44.12 31.38 -33.13
CA THR A 189 -44.80 32.67 -33.42
C THR A 189 -45.59 32.47 -34.74
N THR A 190 -46.90 32.38 -34.65
CA THR A 190 -47.80 32.42 -35.82
C THR A 190 -47.95 33.87 -36.26
N THR A 191 -47.36 34.23 -37.38
CA THR A 191 -47.59 35.55 -37.99
C THR A 191 -48.85 35.42 -38.87
N GLU A 192 -49.92 36.06 -38.47
CA GLU A 192 -51.10 36.26 -39.30
C GLU A 192 -50.79 37.37 -40.31
N ALA A 193 -50.96 37.07 -41.59
CA ALA A 193 -50.80 38.02 -42.71
C ALA A 193 -52.12 38.77 -42.94
N PRO A 194 -52.09 40.02 -43.48
CA PRO A 194 -53.24 40.90 -43.67
C PRO A 194 -54.18 40.46 -44.78
#